data_e40f83e6408ded2ef5af15b213bdb36f
#
_entry.id   e40f83e6408ded2ef5af15b213bdb36f
#
_cell.length_a   1.000
_cell.length_b   1.000
_cell.length_c   1.000
_cell.angle_alpha   90.00
_cell.angle_beta   90.00
_cell.angle_gamma   90.00
#
_symmetry.space_group_name_H-M   'P 1'
#
loop_
_entity.id
_entity.type
_entity.pdbx_description
1 polymer ?
#
loop_
_entity_poly.entity_id
_entity_poly.type
_entity_poly.pdbx_seq_one_letter_code
_entity_poly.pdbx_strand_id
1 'polypeptide(L)'
;MKNLIYFILLVSLFLVACDIEDPVAPENNIEPQPMNALVINEYMSHNDLAWAGPMGDFPDWIELYNGSAETIDVGGMYVTDDLENLELSMIGTGNPETILAPGDFIVLIADGNPENGPLHLDLKLSDNEDFALVGTDGSTILDQRNTVVVPDDQSEGRVPDGTDVWEFLSPATPGAPN
;
A
#
# COMPACT_ATOMS: atom_id res chain seq x y z
N MET A 1 23.41 -35.92 88.44
CA MET A 1 23.68 -34.74 87.66
C MET A 1 23.38 -35.15 86.20
N LYS A 2 22.18 -34.80 85.71
CA LYS A 2 21.70 -35.17 84.42
C LYS A 2 21.58 -33.91 83.53
N ASN A 3 22.44 -33.76 82.56
CA ASN A 3 22.40 -32.64 81.66
C ASN A 3 21.32 -32.95 80.58
N LEU A 4 20.29 -32.11 80.54
CA LEU A 4 19.23 -32.17 79.51
C LEU A 4 19.61 -31.17 78.46
N ILE A 5 19.94 -31.69 77.24
CA ILE A 5 20.22 -30.91 76.05
C ILE A 5 18.90 -30.72 75.30
N TYR A 6 18.44 -29.48 75.25
CA TYR A 6 17.30 -29.11 74.39
C TYR A 6 17.76 -28.93 72.94
N PHE A 7 17.24 -29.76 72.07
CA PHE A 7 17.39 -29.63 70.63
C PHE A 7 16.30 -28.69 70.10
N ILE A 8 16.70 -27.48 69.72
CA ILE A 8 15.77 -26.52 69.07
C ILE A 8 15.73 -26.89 67.58
N LEU A 9 14.59 -27.39 67.13
CA LEU A 9 14.31 -27.66 65.72
C LEU A 9 13.86 -26.35 65.06
N LEU A 10 14.72 -25.75 64.26
CA LEU A 10 14.42 -24.59 63.46
C LEU A 10 13.69 -25.07 62.19
N VAL A 11 12.37 -24.91 62.16
CA VAL A 11 11.57 -25.14 60.96
C VAL A 11 11.66 -23.86 60.12
N SER A 12 12.47 -23.90 59.04
CA SER A 12 12.49 -22.86 58.03
C SER A 12 11.27 -23.01 57.12
N LEU A 13 10.34 -22.14 57.23
CA LEU A 13 9.18 -22.03 56.36
C LEU A 13 9.61 -21.34 55.05
N PHE A 14 9.83 -22.13 53.98
CA PHE A 14 10.01 -21.60 52.65
C PHE A 14 8.65 -21.16 52.14
N LEU A 15 8.40 -19.84 52.08
CA LEU A 15 7.32 -19.26 51.30
C LEU A 15 7.74 -19.32 49.81
N VAL A 16 7.20 -20.27 49.07
CA VAL A 16 7.24 -20.23 47.62
C VAL A 16 6.22 -19.16 47.19
N ALA A 17 6.74 -18.00 46.83
CA ALA A 17 5.96 -17.03 46.08
C ALA A 17 5.71 -17.61 44.70
N CYS A 18 4.49 -18.02 44.42
CA CYS A 18 4.05 -18.36 43.10
C CYS A 18 3.76 -17.02 42.40
N ASP A 19 4.70 -16.53 41.60
CA ASP A 19 4.43 -15.46 40.67
C ASP A 19 3.45 -16.04 39.63
N ILE A 20 2.18 -15.68 39.77
CA ILE A 20 1.17 -15.89 38.76
C ILE A 20 1.45 -14.80 37.71
N GLU A 21 2.26 -15.14 36.70
CA GLU A 21 2.29 -14.34 35.48
C GLU A 21 0.87 -14.41 34.89
N ASP A 22 0.19 -13.28 34.85
CA ASP A 22 -1.05 -13.13 34.12
C ASP A 22 -0.80 -13.58 32.67
N PRO A 23 -1.63 -14.45 32.10
CA PRO A 23 -1.47 -14.82 30.70
C PRO A 23 -1.62 -13.56 29.88
N VAL A 24 -0.48 -13.06 29.34
CA VAL A 24 -0.49 -12.02 28.30
C VAL A 24 -1.38 -12.54 27.20
N ALA A 25 -2.52 -11.88 27.00
CA ALA A 25 -3.39 -12.18 25.87
C ALA A 25 -2.51 -12.11 24.61
N PRO A 26 -2.63 -13.05 23.66
CA PRO A 26 -1.85 -12.96 22.46
C PRO A 26 -2.19 -11.61 21.79
N GLU A 27 -1.21 -10.71 21.74
CA GLU A 27 -1.31 -9.55 20.86
C GLU A 27 -1.52 -10.10 19.46
N ASN A 28 -2.70 -9.86 18.93
CA ASN A 28 -3.04 -10.25 17.57
C ASN A 28 -2.35 -9.24 16.65
N ASN A 29 -1.01 -9.25 16.66
CA ASN A 29 -0.20 -8.53 15.69
C ASN A 29 -0.40 -9.23 14.35
N ILE A 30 -1.52 -8.89 13.68
CA ILE A 30 -1.69 -9.20 12.27
C ILE A 30 -0.74 -8.23 11.55
N GLU A 31 0.49 -8.67 11.33
CA GLU A 31 1.39 -7.98 10.41
C GLU A 31 0.68 -7.89 9.06
N PRO A 32 0.60 -6.70 8.46
CA PRO A 32 0.03 -6.56 7.11
C PRO A 32 0.75 -7.52 6.17
N GLN A 33 0.01 -8.40 5.51
CA GLN A 33 0.60 -9.33 4.55
C GLN A 33 0.66 -8.65 3.18
N PRO A 34 1.82 -8.62 2.52
CA PRO A 34 1.90 -8.05 1.18
C PRO A 34 0.98 -8.83 0.22
N MET A 35 0.23 -8.12 -0.58
CA MET A 35 -0.52 -8.72 -1.67
C MET A 35 0.47 -9.18 -2.74
N ASN A 36 0.53 -10.47 -3.00
CA ASN A 36 1.44 -11.04 -4.01
C ASN A 36 0.88 -10.85 -5.42
N ALA A 37 0.62 -9.60 -5.80
CA ALA A 37 -0.08 -9.20 -7.00
C ALA A 37 0.36 -7.81 -7.47
N LEU A 38 -0.08 -7.42 -8.66
CA LEU A 38 -0.03 -6.04 -9.13
C LEU A 38 -1.18 -5.26 -8.47
N VAL A 39 -0.85 -4.14 -7.81
CA VAL A 39 -1.84 -3.35 -7.08
C VAL A 39 -1.65 -1.85 -7.31
N ILE A 40 -2.71 -1.08 -7.07
CA ILE A 40 -2.66 0.37 -6.86
C ILE A 40 -1.99 0.60 -5.50
N ASN A 41 -0.85 1.30 -5.48
CA ASN A 41 -0.03 1.45 -4.27
C ASN A 41 -0.13 2.83 -3.62
N GLU A 42 -0.18 3.88 -4.43
CA GLU A 42 -0.25 5.26 -3.99
C GLU A 42 -1.00 6.09 -5.04
N TYR A 43 -1.65 7.17 -4.63
CA TYR A 43 -2.24 8.13 -5.56
C TYR A 43 -2.24 9.54 -4.95
N MET A 44 -2.28 10.54 -5.83
CA MET A 44 -2.42 11.94 -5.48
C MET A 44 -3.44 12.61 -6.40
N SER A 45 -4.53 13.14 -5.81
CA SER A 45 -5.62 13.83 -6.52
C SER A 45 -5.58 15.36 -6.40
N HIS A 46 -4.64 15.89 -5.61
CA HIS A 46 -4.46 17.34 -5.39
C HIS A 46 -2.95 17.66 -5.41
N ASN A 47 -2.37 17.61 -6.61
CA ASN A 47 -0.95 17.88 -6.81
C ASN A 47 -0.74 19.31 -7.29
N ASP A 48 -0.59 20.25 -6.35
CA ASP A 48 -0.33 21.64 -6.69
C ASP A 48 1.15 21.92 -6.96
N LEU A 49 2.04 21.35 -6.12
CA LEU A 49 3.49 21.62 -6.17
C LEU A 49 4.35 20.42 -5.67
N ALA A 50 3.75 19.33 -5.20
CA ALA A 50 4.48 18.25 -4.53
C ALA A 50 5.35 17.43 -5.48
N TRP A 51 4.83 17.11 -6.66
CA TRP A 51 5.53 16.29 -7.65
C TRP A 51 5.35 16.86 -9.05
N ALA A 52 6.45 17.27 -9.66
CA ALA A 52 6.47 17.71 -11.05
C ALA A 52 6.48 16.51 -11.98
N GLY A 53 5.48 16.41 -12.84
CA GLY A 53 5.41 15.42 -13.89
C GLY A 53 6.51 15.59 -14.95
N PRO A 54 6.64 14.65 -15.89
CA PRO A 54 7.69 14.69 -16.92
C PRO A 54 7.70 15.96 -17.78
N MET A 55 6.55 16.63 -17.90
CA MET A 55 6.40 17.86 -18.67
C MET A 55 6.62 19.14 -17.85
N GLY A 56 6.87 18.99 -16.54
CA GLY A 56 7.13 20.09 -15.61
C GLY A 56 5.87 20.76 -15.07
N ASP A 57 4.72 20.17 -15.29
CA ASP A 57 3.43 20.47 -14.68
C ASP A 57 3.20 19.62 -13.42
N PHE A 58 2.07 19.79 -12.76
CA PHE A 58 1.74 19.09 -11.51
C PHE A 58 0.42 18.30 -11.69
N PRO A 59 0.45 17.21 -12.47
CA PRO A 59 -0.74 16.38 -12.70
C PRO A 59 -1.08 15.52 -11.50
N ASP A 60 -2.33 15.09 -11.41
CA ASP A 60 -2.70 13.94 -10.58
C ASP A 60 -2.01 12.68 -11.07
N TRP A 61 -1.84 11.70 -10.20
CA TRP A 61 -1.15 10.48 -10.58
C TRP A 61 -1.59 9.28 -9.74
N ILE A 62 -1.37 8.10 -10.30
CA ILE A 62 -1.61 6.80 -9.67
C ILE A 62 -0.32 5.98 -9.79
N GLU A 63 0.13 5.38 -8.71
CA GLU A 63 1.23 4.46 -8.71
C GLU A 63 0.76 3.02 -8.63
N LEU A 64 1.35 2.16 -9.45
CA LEU A 64 1.19 0.72 -9.37
C LEU A 64 2.46 0.10 -8.78
N TYR A 65 2.30 -0.92 -7.96
CA TYR A 65 3.37 -1.72 -7.39
C TYR A 65 3.24 -3.17 -7.81
N ASN A 66 4.35 -3.77 -8.25
CA ASN A 66 4.42 -5.19 -8.56
C ASN A 66 4.92 -6.00 -7.36
N GLY A 67 4.00 -6.43 -6.50
CA GLY A 67 4.29 -7.32 -5.37
C GLY A 67 4.49 -8.79 -5.76
N SER A 68 4.38 -9.15 -7.05
CA SER A 68 4.57 -10.53 -7.53
C SER A 68 6.05 -10.87 -7.72
N ALA A 69 6.34 -12.15 -8.01
CA ALA A 69 7.69 -12.62 -8.32
C ALA A 69 8.03 -12.55 -9.83
N GLU A 70 7.10 -12.09 -10.66
CA GLU A 70 7.21 -12.09 -12.11
C GLU A 70 7.25 -10.66 -12.66
N THR A 71 7.96 -10.44 -13.75
CA THR A 71 7.88 -9.18 -14.49
C THR A 71 6.52 -9.06 -15.18
N ILE A 72 5.87 -7.92 -15.03
CA ILE A 72 4.54 -7.64 -15.59
C ILE A 72 4.67 -6.52 -16.63
N ASP A 73 4.04 -6.70 -17.80
CA ASP A 73 3.78 -5.61 -18.73
C ASP A 73 2.37 -5.07 -18.44
N VAL A 74 2.30 -3.83 -17.93
CA VAL A 74 1.02 -3.16 -17.68
C VAL A 74 0.43 -2.53 -18.93
N GLY A 75 1.17 -2.52 -20.06
CA GLY A 75 0.69 -2.02 -21.35
C GLY A 75 -0.53 -2.81 -21.84
N GLY A 76 -1.58 -2.10 -22.22
CA GLY A 76 -2.87 -2.68 -22.63
C GLY A 76 -3.81 -3.00 -21.48
N MET A 77 -3.41 -2.81 -20.22
CA MET A 77 -4.33 -2.74 -19.10
C MET A 77 -5.06 -1.40 -19.13
N TYR A 78 -6.13 -1.29 -18.35
CA TYR A 78 -6.93 -0.06 -18.29
C TYR A 78 -6.98 0.48 -16.86
N VAL A 79 -7.14 1.80 -16.77
CA VAL A 79 -7.51 2.50 -15.54
C VAL A 79 -8.83 3.22 -15.81
N THR A 80 -9.74 3.14 -14.86
CA THR A 80 -11.05 3.78 -14.97
C THR A 80 -11.47 4.41 -13.66
N ASP A 81 -12.13 5.55 -13.72
CA ASP A 81 -12.90 6.21 -12.66
C ASP A 81 -14.42 6.01 -12.85
N ASP A 82 -14.82 5.26 -13.88
CA ASP A 82 -16.21 4.89 -14.17
C ASP A 82 -16.34 3.36 -14.22
N LEU A 83 -16.80 2.75 -13.14
CA LEU A 83 -16.96 1.29 -13.04
C LEU A 83 -18.03 0.70 -14.00
N GLU A 84 -18.82 1.54 -14.68
CA GLU A 84 -19.69 1.12 -15.78
C GLU A 84 -18.95 1.06 -17.13
N ASN A 85 -17.74 1.68 -17.20
CA ASN A 85 -16.88 1.71 -18.38
C ASN A 85 -15.44 1.29 -18.05
N LEU A 86 -15.21 -0.02 -17.90
CA LEU A 86 -13.92 -0.56 -17.46
C LEU A 86 -12.76 -0.35 -18.47
N GLU A 87 -13.04 -0.01 -19.73
CA GLU A 87 -12.04 0.25 -20.77
C GLU A 87 -11.81 1.75 -21.01
N LEU A 88 -12.08 2.62 -20.01
CA LEU A 88 -12.03 4.07 -20.16
C LEU A 88 -10.68 4.58 -20.63
N SER A 89 -9.60 4.23 -19.94
CA SER A 89 -8.25 4.71 -20.25
C SER A 89 -7.25 3.56 -20.35
N MET A 90 -6.77 3.28 -21.55
CA MET A 90 -5.81 2.22 -21.80
C MET A 90 -4.37 2.71 -21.58
N ILE A 91 -3.59 1.97 -20.80
CA ILE A 91 -2.13 2.17 -20.69
C ILE A 91 -1.49 1.79 -22.02
N GLY A 92 -0.59 2.64 -22.53
CA GLY A 92 0.00 2.45 -23.86
C GLY A 92 0.74 1.12 -24.01
N THR A 93 0.67 0.53 -25.20
CA THR A 93 1.26 -0.80 -25.48
C THR A 93 2.60 -0.71 -26.19
N GLY A 94 3.41 -1.78 -26.06
CA GLY A 94 4.65 -1.92 -26.82
C GLY A 94 5.76 -0.94 -26.45
N ASN A 95 5.72 -0.39 -25.25
CA ASN A 95 6.71 0.54 -24.72
C ASN A 95 7.47 -0.11 -23.54
N PRO A 96 8.82 -0.02 -23.51
CA PRO A 96 9.57 -0.54 -22.37
C PRO A 96 9.26 0.15 -21.02
N GLU A 97 8.67 1.34 -21.04
CA GLU A 97 8.24 2.06 -19.81
C GLU A 97 7.08 1.37 -19.10
N THR A 98 6.33 0.48 -19.78
CA THR A 98 5.23 -0.29 -19.17
C THR A 98 5.66 -1.60 -18.52
N ILE A 99 6.95 -1.94 -18.61
CA ILE A 99 7.51 -3.19 -18.06
C ILE A 99 7.89 -2.96 -16.60
N LEU A 100 7.21 -3.66 -15.69
CA LEU A 100 7.35 -3.53 -14.24
C LEU A 100 7.97 -4.79 -13.65
N ALA A 101 9.24 -4.72 -13.20
CA ALA A 101 9.92 -5.85 -12.57
C ALA A 101 9.36 -6.14 -11.15
N PRO A 102 9.62 -7.33 -10.58
CA PRO A 102 9.22 -7.64 -9.21
C PRO A 102 9.75 -6.61 -8.20
N GLY A 103 8.87 -6.07 -7.38
CA GLY A 103 9.20 -5.07 -6.36
C GLY A 103 9.34 -3.64 -6.88
N ASP A 104 9.14 -3.41 -8.17
CA ASP A 104 9.22 -2.07 -8.77
C ASP A 104 7.88 -1.34 -8.75
N PHE A 105 7.96 -0.03 -9.01
CA PHE A 105 6.84 0.90 -9.06
C PHE A 105 6.74 1.56 -10.44
N ILE A 106 5.54 1.93 -10.84
CA ILE A 106 5.29 2.70 -12.06
C ILE A 106 4.24 3.78 -11.79
N VAL A 107 4.55 5.02 -12.15
CA VAL A 107 3.64 6.16 -11.99
C VAL A 107 2.89 6.40 -13.29
N LEU A 108 1.56 6.31 -13.22
CA LEU A 108 0.64 6.66 -14.29
C LEU A 108 0.15 8.11 -14.06
N ILE A 109 0.12 8.90 -15.11
CA ILE A 109 -0.18 10.33 -15.07
C ILE A 109 -1.64 10.54 -15.45
N ALA A 110 -2.45 10.98 -14.49
CA ALA A 110 -3.87 11.21 -14.66
C ALA A 110 -4.15 12.68 -15.07
N ASP A 111 -3.69 13.05 -16.27
CA ASP A 111 -3.77 14.43 -16.77
C ASP A 111 -4.88 14.64 -17.82
N GLY A 112 -5.57 13.58 -18.24
CA GLY A 112 -6.59 13.61 -19.28
C GLY A 112 -6.03 13.76 -20.69
N ASN A 113 -4.74 13.43 -20.91
CA ASN A 113 -4.05 13.64 -22.18
C ASN A 113 -3.24 12.41 -22.60
N PRO A 114 -3.88 11.30 -22.97
CA PRO A 114 -3.21 10.05 -23.29
C PRO A 114 -2.25 10.15 -24.48
N GLU A 115 -2.36 11.20 -25.30
CA GLU A 115 -1.45 11.49 -26.40
C GLU A 115 -0.04 11.94 -25.96
N ASN A 116 0.13 12.35 -24.70
CA ASN A 116 1.43 12.78 -24.16
C ASN A 116 2.41 11.61 -23.95
N GLY A 117 1.93 10.38 -23.87
CA GLY A 117 2.80 9.22 -23.70
C GLY A 117 2.07 7.96 -23.21
N PRO A 118 2.78 6.82 -23.14
CA PRO A 118 2.17 5.53 -22.80
C PRO A 118 1.66 5.44 -21.36
N LEU A 119 2.15 6.28 -20.46
CA LEU A 119 1.78 6.32 -19.04
C LEU A 119 0.80 7.44 -18.71
N HIS A 120 0.34 8.21 -19.72
CA HIS A 120 -0.67 9.25 -19.55
C HIS A 120 -2.07 8.69 -19.76
N LEU A 121 -2.97 9.01 -18.82
CA LEU A 121 -4.32 8.47 -18.77
C LEU A 121 -5.35 9.50 -19.27
N ASP A 122 -6.43 9.01 -19.88
CA ASP A 122 -7.59 9.82 -20.31
C ASP A 122 -8.59 10.01 -19.15
N LEU A 123 -8.09 10.33 -17.97
CA LEU A 123 -8.87 10.63 -16.77
C LEU A 123 -8.12 11.58 -15.85
N LYS A 124 -8.81 12.15 -14.88
CA LYS A 124 -8.28 12.90 -13.75
C LYS A 124 -8.90 12.36 -12.48
N LEU A 125 -8.18 12.43 -11.37
CA LEU A 125 -8.73 11.99 -10.09
C LEU A 125 -9.56 13.10 -9.44
N SER A 126 -10.61 12.70 -8.74
CA SER A 126 -11.44 13.55 -7.91
C SER A 126 -11.62 12.93 -6.52
N ASP A 127 -12.11 13.71 -5.57
CA ASP A 127 -12.40 13.20 -4.23
C ASP A 127 -13.64 12.31 -4.21
N ASN A 128 -13.61 11.27 -3.36
CA ASN A 128 -14.74 10.40 -3.08
C ASN A 128 -15.31 9.69 -4.32
N GLU A 129 -14.45 9.33 -5.25
CA GLU A 129 -14.81 8.51 -6.41
C GLU A 129 -14.09 7.16 -6.35
N ASP A 130 -14.65 6.15 -7.02
CA ASP A 130 -13.98 4.88 -7.21
C ASP A 130 -13.09 4.95 -8.44
N PHE A 131 -11.88 4.40 -8.36
CA PHE A 131 -11.08 4.10 -9.54
C PHE A 131 -10.51 2.69 -9.46
N ALA A 132 -10.25 2.08 -10.60
CA ALA A 132 -9.83 0.69 -10.70
C ALA A 132 -8.74 0.49 -11.74
N LEU A 133 -7.85 -0.46 -11.44
CA LEU A 133 -6.94 -1.09 -12.39
C LEU A 133 -7.63 -2.31 -12.99
N VAL A 134 -7.71 -2.38 -14.31
CA VAL A 134 -8.41 -3.43 -15.04
C VAL A 134 -7.43 -4.18 -15.94
N GLY A 135 -7.58 -5.49 -16.01
CA GLY A 135 -6.75 -6.34 -16.84
C GLY A 135 -6.89 -6.07 -18.35
N THR A 136 -5.96 -6.62 -19.13
CA THR A 136 -5.95 -6.47 -20.60
C THR A 136 -7.17 -7.07 -21.28
N ASP A 137 -8.00 -7.84 -20.56
CA ASP A 137 -9.27 -8.38 -21.06
C ASP A 137 -10.43 -7.36 -21.02
N GLY A 138 -10.18 -6.15 -20.46
CA GLY A 138 -11.17 -5.07 -20.33
C GLY A 138 -12.35 -5.39 -19.41
N SER A 139 -12.24 -6.43 -18.58
CA SER A 139 -13.35 -6.90 -17.75
C SER A 139 -12.97 -7.34 -16.35
N THR A 140 -11.73 -7.75 -16.13
CA THR A 140 -11.25 -8.20 -14.83
C THR A 140 -10.68 -7.03 -14.04
N ILE A 141 -11.34 -6.61 -12.96
CA ILE A 141 -10.78 -5.65 -12.00
C ILE A 141 -9.67 -6.36 -11.22
N LEU A 142 -8.44 -5.86 -11.34
CA LEU A 142 -7.25 -6.38 -10.64
C LEU A 142 -7.12 -5.79 -9.25
N ASP A 143 -7.38 -4.48 -9.13
CA ASP A 143 -7.41 -3.75 -7.87
C ASP A 143 -8.31 -2.53 -7.99
N GLN A 144 -8.82 -2.03 -6.86
CA GLN A 144 -9.74 -0.90 -6.81
C GLN A 144 -9.50 -0.08 -5.55
N ARG A 145 -9.62 1.24 -5.69
CA ARG A 145 -9.58 2.17 -4.55
C ARG A 145 -10.72 3.18 -4.67
N ASN A 146 -11.35 3.49 -3.53
CA ASN A 146 -12.19 4.66 -3.40
C ASN A 146 -11.31 5.81 -2.90
N THR A 147 -11.21 6.91 -3.65
CA THR A 147 -10.47 8.08 -3.22
C THR A 147 -11.14 8.70 -1.99
N VAL A 148 -10.33 9.21 -1.09
CA VAL A 148 -10.78 10.05 0.03
C VAL A 148 -10.40 11.50 -0.23
N VAL A 149 -10.84 12.42 0.62
CA VAL A 149 -10.35 13.80 0.55
C VAL A 149 -8.90 13.82 1.05
N VAL A 150 -7.96 13.86 0.12
CA VAL A 150 -6.53 13.95 0.41
C VAL A 150 -6.16 15.43 0.52
N PRO A 151 -5.40 15.88 1.55
CA PRO A 151 -4.94 17.27 1.62
C PRO A 151 -4.05 17.64 0.43
N ASP A 152 -4.06 18.91 0.03
CA ASP A 152 -3.21 19.43 -1.05
C ASP A 152 -1.75 19.03 -0.84
N ASP A 153 -1.08 18.61 -1.90
CA ASP A 153 0.32 18.18 -1.91
C ASP A 153 0.66 16.97 -1.00
N GLN A 154 -0.34 16.18 -0.65
CA GLN A 154 -0.19 14.88 0.00
C GLN A 154 -0.72 13.77 -0.92
N SER A 155 -0.27 12.56 -0.69
CA SER A 155 -0.80 11.37 -1.32
C SER A 155 -1.48 10.46 -0.29
N GLU A 156 -2.22 9.48 -0.76
CA GLU A 156 -2.63 8.33 0.04
C GLU A 156 -2.00 7.09 -0.55
N GLY A 157 -1.30 6.31 0.29
CA GLY A 157 -0.55 5.13 -0.15
C GLY A 157 -0.67 3.96 0.81
N ARG A 158 -0.34 2.76 0.31
CA ARG A 158 -0.28 1.52 1.10
C ARG A 158 1.00 1.49 1.91
N VAL A 159 0.90 1.32 3.24
CA VAL A 159 2.06 1.27 4.15
C VAL A 159 1.98 0.01 5.03
N PRO A 160 2.90 -0.94 4.84
CA PRO A 160 3.91 -1.08 3.77
C PRO A 160 3.30 -1.28 2.37
N ASP A 161 4.14 -1.09 1.34
CA ASP A 161 3.75 -1.32 -0.06
C ASP A 161 3.02 -2.64 -0.27
N GLY A 162 1.99 -2.62 -1.12
CA GLY A 162 1.20 -3.79 -1.49
C GLY A 162 0.34 -4.38 -0.39
N THR A 163 0.21 -3.75 0.78
CA THR A 163 -0.69 -4.19 1.88
C THR A 163 -2.06 -3.51 1.80
N ASP A 164 -3.00 -3.92 2.67
CA ASP A 164 -4.32 -3.30 2.74
C ASP A 164 -4.39 -2.07 3.68
N VAL A 165 -3.25 -1.66 4.24
CA VAL A 165 -3.18 -0.50 5.14
C VAL A 165 -2.88 0.75 4.34
N TRP A 166 -3.73 1.78 4.45
CA TRP A 166 -3.60 3.04 3.73
C TRP A 166 -3.32 4.17 4.71
N GLU A 167 -2.36 5.03 4.36
CA GLU A 167 -1.96 6.20 5.15
C GLU A 167 -1.78 7.42 4.24
N PHE A 168 -1.93 8.62 4.81
CA PHE A 168 -1.53 9.84 4.13
C PHE A 168 -0.02 10.03 4.22
N LEU A 169 0.60 10.32 3.08
CA LEU A 169 2.04 10.48 2.95
C LEU A 169 2.41 11.95 2.69
N SER A 170 3.40 12.44 3.44
CA SER A 170 3.98 13.76 3.25
C SER A 170 5.45 13.73 3.69
N PRO A 171 6.40 13.79 2.75
CA PRO A 171 6.19 13.90 1.30
C PRO A 171 5.58 12.64 0.69
N ALA A 172 4.94 12.79 -0.47
CA ALA A 172 4.58 11.68 -1.34
C ALA A 172 5.83 10.98 -1.88
N THR A 173 5.68 9.71 -2.27
CA THR A 173 6.81 8.83 -2.63
C THR A 173 6.74 8.25 -4.06
N PRO A 174 6.31 9.00 -5.10
CA PRO A 174 6.10 8.46 -6.44
C PRO A 174 7.37 7.83 -7.02
N GLY A 175 7.27 6.56 -7.42
CA GLY A 175 8.36 5.76 -7.95
C GLY A 175 9.28 5.14 -6.90
N ALA A 176 8.88 5.15 -5.62
CA ALA A 176 9.70 4.67 -4.50
C ALA A 176 8.84 4.05 -3.37
N PRO A 177 9.41 3.22 -2.48
CA PRO A 177 8.66 2.64 -1.37
C PRO A 177 8.05 3.69 -0.42
N ASN A 178 6.86 3.39 0.07
CA ASN A 178 6.08 4.18 1.02
C ASN A 178 6.57 4.05 2.48
#